data_031e672cfb693719500d216b50d9ad99
#
_entry.id   031e672cfb693719500d216b50d9ad99
#
_cell.length_a   1.000
_cell.length_b   1.000
_cell.length_c   1.000
_cell.angle_alpha   90.00
_cell.angle_beta   90.00
_cell.angle_gamma   90.00
#
_symmetry.space_group_name_H-M   'P 1'
#
loop_
_entity.id
_entity.type
_entity.pdbx_description
1 polymer ?
#
loop_
_entity_poly.entity_id
_entity_poly.type
_entity_poly.pdbx_seq_one_letter_code
_entity_poly.pdbx_strand_id
1 'polypeptide(L)'
;MFQINDNFQKLPGSYLFSTIAKKVAAYQEANPDKEIIRLGIGDVTQPLAPAIIDALHKAVDEMGNAATFHGYAPDLGYEFLRKAISDNDYKARGCDISADEIFVSDGAKSDSANIQELFSANSRIAVTDPVYPVYVDSNVMAGRTGTYDAQKETWSNVIYMPSTADNGFVPELPKEVPDMIYLCLPNNPTGTTLKKEQLQVWVDYANKNGSVIIFDAAYEAYISEADVPHSIYECNGAKTCAIELRSFSKNAGFTGVRLGFTVVPKELKCGDVSLHAMWARRHGTKFNGAPYIVQRAGEAVYSEAGKAQLKDQVAYYMNNAKTIKTGLAEAGFTVYGGVNAPYIWLKTPDQMTSWEFFDYLLENANVVGTPGSGFGQIGRAHV
;
A
#
# COMPACT_ATOMS: atom_id res chain seq x y z
N MET A 1 -34.74 5.64 -18.02
CA MET A 1 -33.95 5.92 -16.78
C MET A 1 -32.67 5.13 -16.92
N PHE A 2 -31.52 5.72 -16.66
CA PHE A 2 -30.23 5.00 -16.65
C PHE A 2 -30.14 4.05 -15.45
N GLN A 3 -29.35 3.00 -15.55
CA GLN A 3 -29.05 2.09 -14.45
C GLN A 3 -27.70 2.47 -13.85
N ILE A 4 -27.58 2.36 -12.53
CA ILE A 4 -26.35 2.62 -11.79
C ILE A 4 -25.69 1.29 -11.39
N ASN A 5 -24.45 1.35 -10.95
CA ASN A 5 -23.80 0.22 -10.29
C ASN A 5 -24.21 0.17 -8.81
N ASP A 6 -25.18 -0.68 -8.49
CA ASP A 6 -25.77 -0.79 -7.15
C ASP A 6 -24.77 -1.26 -6.08
N ASN A 7 -23.61 -1.79 -6.49
CA ASN A 7 -22.58 -2.21 -5.54
C ASN A 7 -22.02 -1.02 -4.73
N PHE A 8 -22.02 0.18 -5.30
CA PHE A 8 -21.59 1.39 -4.56
C PHE A 8 -22.49 1.70 -3.37
N GLN A 9 -23.77 1.30 -3.40
CA GLN A 9 -24.70 1.50 -2.29
C GLN A 9 -24.46 0.51 -1.13
N LYS A 10 -23.68 -0.54 -1.33
CA LYS A 10 -23.34 -1.52 -0.31
C LYS A 10 -22.24 -1.01 0.64
N LEU A 11 -21.46 -0.01 0.21
CA LEU A 11 -20.41 0.58 1.02
C LEU A 11 -20.99 1.35 2.21
N PRO A 12 -20.32 1.37 3.39
CA PRO A 12 -20.69 2.26 4.49
C PRO A 12 -20.75 3.71 4.04
N GLY A 13 -21.69 4.48 4.59
CA GLY A 13 -21.96 5.86 4.17
C GLY A 13 -20.82 6.86 4.38
N SER A 14 -19.77 6.49 5.11
CA SER A 14 -18.54 7.30 5.25
C SER A 14 -17.30 6.42 5.27
N TYR A 15 -16.30 6.85 4.50
CA TYR A 15 -14.94 6.28 4.59
C TYR A 15 -14.30 6.63 5.93
N LEU A 16 -13.59 5.68 6.57
CA LEU A 16 -12.97 5.81 7.88
C LEU A 16 -12.29 7.19 8.10
N PHE A 17 -11.42 7.57 7.19
CA PHE A 17 -10.66 8.83 7.31
C PHE A 17 -11.53 10.09 7.21
N SER A 18 -12.69 10.02 6.55
CA SER A 18 -13.64 11.13 6.52
C SER A 18 -14.32 11.33 7.87
N THR A 19 -14.62 10.25 8.59
CA THR A 19 -15.19 10.30 9.94
C THR A 19 -14.19 10.89 10.93
N ILE A 20 -12.93 10.44 10.87
CA ILE A 20 -11.83 10.98 11.68
C ILE A 20 -11.68 12.48 11.43
N ALA A 21 -11.62 12.90 10.15
CA ALA A 21 -11.45 14.31 9.80
C ALA A 21 -12.58 15.20 10.35
N LYS A 22 -13.83 14.73 10.32
CA LYS A 22 -14.99 15.46 10.90
C LYS A 22 -14.87 15.59 12.41
N LYS A 23 -14.51 14.51 13.14
CA LYS A 23 -14.33 14.55 14.59
C LYS A 23 -13.21 15.52 14.99
N VAL A 24 -12.07 15.45 14.31
CA VAL A 24 -10.93 16.33 14.55
C VAL A 24 -11.25 17.79 14.26
N ALA A 25 -11.98 18.08 13.16
CA ALA A 25 -12.40 19.45 12.84
C ALA A 25 -13.34 20.02 13.90
N ALA A 26 -14.32 19.25 14.36
CA ALA A 26 -15.25 19.66 15.41
C ALA A 26 -14.52 19.92 16.75
N TYR A 27 -13.53 19.06 17.09
CA TYR A 27 -12.71 19.26 18.29
C TYR A 27 -11.85 20.52 18.20
N GLN A 28 -11.22 20.77 17.04
CA GLN A 28 -10.38 21.95 16.81
C GLN A 28 -11.21 23.26 16.86
N GLU A 29 -12.43 23.24 16.32
CA GLU A 29 -13.36 24.38 16.40
C GLU A 29 -13.73 24.71 17.86
N ALA A 30 -13.99 23.69 18.66
CA ALA A 30 -14.30 23.85 20.09
C ALA A 30 -13.07 24.20 20.95
N ASN A 31 -11.85 23.93 20.47
CA ASN A 31 -10.59 24.14 21.19
C ASN A 31 -9.54 24.81 20.29
N PRO A 32 -9.73 26.06 19.87
CA PRO A 32 -8.88 26.73 18.87
C PRO A 32 -7.43 26.92 19.31
N ASP A 33 -7.19 27.01 20.60
CA ASP A 33 -5.85 27.25 21.19
C ASP A 33 -5.06 25.96 21.43
N LYS A 34 -5.64 24.78 21.18
CA LYS A 34 -4.96 23.51 21.38
C LYS A 34 -4.27 23.04 20.09
N GLU A 35 -3.00 22.70 20.22
CA GLU A 35 -2.25 22.04 19.16
C GLU A 35 -2.57 20.54 19.15
N ILE A 36 -2.96 20.01 17.99
CA ILE A 36 -3.29 18.59 17.81
C ILE A 36 -2.11 17.87 17.17
N ILE A 37 -1.60 16.84 17.83
CA ILE A 37 -0.58 15.93 17.33
C ILE A 37 -1.26 14.87 16.45
N ARG A 38 -1.01 14.91 15.14
CA ARG A 38 -1.66 14.03 14.15
C ARG A 38 -0.77 12.85 13.84
N LEU A 39 -1.10 11.68 14.37
CA LEU A 39 -0.40 10.41 14.14
C LEU A 39 -1.23 9.41 13.33
N GLY A 40 -2.48 9.75 13.01
CA GLY A 40 -3.45 8.81 12.48
C GLY A 40 -3.46 8.62 10.95
N ILE A 41 -2.77 9.45 10.17
CA ILE A 41 -2.72 9.32 8.71
C ILE A 41 -1.30 8.98 8.31
N GLY A 42 -1.13 7.89 7.57
CA GLY A 42 0.16 7.49 7.01
C GLY A 42 0.63 8.42 5.89
N ASP A 43 0.52 9.73 6.07
CA ASP A 43 1.07 10.72 5.15
C ASP A 43 2.50 11.09 5.54
N VAL A 44 3.28 11.54 4.55
CA VAL A 44 4.63 12.03 4.75
C VAL A 44 4.59 13.50 5.13
N THR A 45 5.51 13.94 6.01
CA THR A 45 5.57 15.30 6.56
C THR A 45 6.83 16.05 6.15
N GLN A 46 7.85 15.34 5.64
CA GLN A 46 9.06 15.95 5.15
C GLN A 46 8.84 16.49 3.72
N PRO A 47 9.44 17.64 3.38
CA PRO A 47 9.42 18.17 2.01
C PRO A 47 10.14 17.19 1.07
N LEU A 48 9.88 17.34 -0.24
CA LEU A 48 10.61 16.58 -1.26
C LEU A 48 12.11 16.82 -1.17
N ALA A 49 12.90 15.78 -1.39
CA ALA A 49 14.35 15.86 -1.38
C ALA A 49 14.87 16.86 -2.45
N PRO A 50 15.96 17.61 -2.18
CA PRO A 50 16.52 18.60 -3.12
C PRO A 50 16.78 18.03 -4.52
N ALA A 51 17.35 16.84 -4.64
CA ALA A 51 17.61 16.20 -5.94
C ALA A 51 16.32 15.95 -6.75
N ILE A 52 15.19 15.71 -6.08
CA ILE A 52 13.88 15.54 -6.70
C ILE A 52 13.34 16.89 -7.18
N ILE A 53 13.46 17.93 -6.36
CA ILE A 53 13.05 19.30 -6.72
C ILE A 53 13.83 19.79 -7.93
N ASP A 54 15.15 19.60 -7.96
CA ASP A 54 15.99 19.98 -9.10
C ASP A 54 15.57 19.26 -10.38
N ALA A 55 15.24 17.97 -10.29
CA ALA A 55 14.75 17.19 -11.43
C ALA A 55 13.37 17.68 -11.94
N LEU A 56 12.47 18.07 -11.03
CA LEU A 56 11.18 18.66 -11.39
C LEU A 56 11.37 19.98 -12.13
N HIS A 57 12.20 20.90 -11.62
CA HIS A 57 12.49 22.19 -12.27
C HIS A 57 13.07 21.97 -13.67
N LYS A 58 14.09 21.12 -13.79
CA LYS A 58 14.70 20.79 -15.09
C LYS A 58 13.68 20.23 -16.08
N ALA A 59 12.83 19.31 -15.64
CA ALA A 59 11.81 18.72 -16.50
C ALA A 59 10.73 19.73 -16.94
N VAL A 60 10.39 20.71 -16.08
CA VAL A 60 9.49 21.82 -16.45
C VAL A 60 10.13 22.71 -17.51
N ASP A 61 11.41 23.04 -17.39
CA ASP A 61 12.16 23.83 -18.41
C ASP A 61 12.22 23.07 -19.75
N GLU A 62 12.44 21.75 -19.73
CA GLU A 62 12.41 20.90 -20.92
C GLU A 62 11.05 20.96 -21.63
N MET A 63 9.94 20.94 -20.86
CA MET A 63 8.57 21.05 -21.40
C MET A 63 8.28 22.45 -22.02
N GLY A 64 9.00 23.47 -21.60
CA GLY A 64 8.89 24.83 -22.12
C GLY A 64 9.65 25.07 -23.45
N ASN A 65 10.46 24.11 -23.91
CA ASN A 65 11.29 24.23 -25.09
C ASN A 65 10.83 23.28 -26.20
N ALA A 66 10.57 23.80 -27.39
CA ALA A 66 10.09 23.03 -28.54
C ALA A 66 11.01 21.85 -28.94
N ALA A 67 12.33 21.96 -28.69
CA ALA A 67 13.28 20.89 -29.00
C ALA A 67 13.25 19.71 -27.98
N THR A 68 12.76 19.96 -26.77
CA THR A 68 12.73 18.99 -25.68
C THR A 68 11.33 18.74 -25.13
N PHE A 69 10.31 19.30 -25.76
CA PHE A 69 8.91 19.05 -25.39
C PHE A 69 8.51 17.58 -25.53
N HIS A 70 7.77 17.06 -24.56
CA HIS A 70 7.22 15.72 -24.54
C HIS A 70 5.68 15.75 -24.56
N GLY A 71 5.07 15.05 -25.53
CA GLY A 71 3.64 14.79 -25.60
C GLY A 71 3.23 13.61 -24.71
N TYR A 72 2.29 12.78 -25.17
CA TYR A 72 1.89 11.57 -24.46
C TYR A 72 3.08 10.66 -24.16
N ALA A 73 3.14 10.17 -22.92
CA ALA A 73 4.12 9.17 -22.53
C ALA A 73 3.85 7.83 -23.26
N PRO A 74 4.88 6.97 -23.41
CA PRO A 74 4.64 5.57 -23.78
C PRO A 74 3.70 4.90 -22.78
N ASP A 75 2.86 3.97 -23.24
CA ASP A 75 1.82 3.32 -22.41
C ASP A 75 2.37 2.72 -21.09
N LEU A 76 3.56 2.13 -21.11
CA LEU A 76 4.20 1.57 -19.92
C LEU A 76 4.91 2.62 -19.04
N GLY A 77 5.01 3.84 -19.49
CA GLY A 77 5.88 4.88 -18.93
C GLY A 77 7.23 4.97 -19.66
N TYR A 78 7.99 6.02 -19.37
CA TYR A 78 9.28 6.26 -20.05
C TYR A 78 10.31 5.19 -19.68
N GLU A 79 11.10 4.79 -20.67
CA GLU A 79 12.13 3.74 -20.51
C GLU A 79 13.19 4.14 -19.48
N PHE A 80 13.58 5.42 -19.39
CA PHE A 80 14.57 5.87 -18.43
C PHE A 80 14.16 5.53 -16.98
N LEU A 81 12.88 5.73 -16.63
CA LEU A 81 12.39 5.41 -15.29
C LEU A 81 12.24 3.90 -15.09
N ARG A 82 11.62 3.19 -16.06
CA ARG A 82 11.42 1.73 -15.97
C ARG A 82 12.77 0.98 -15.88
N LYS A 83 13.78 1.46 -16.60
CA LYS A 83 15.14 0.91 -16.50
C LYS A 83 15.78 1.21 -15.14
N ALA A 84 15.64 2.44 -14.62
CA ALA A 84 16.15 2.80 -13.30
C ALA A 84 15.51 1.92 -12.20
N ILE A 85 14.19 1.71 -12.27
CA ILE A 85 13.46 0.80 -11.37
C ILE A 85 14.00 -0.64 -11.49
N SER A 86 14.07 -1.18 -12.70
CA SER A 86 14.56 -2.55 -12.96
C SER A 86 15.95 -2.77 -12.38
N ASP A 87 16.86 -1.85 -12.62
CA ASP A 87 18.26 -1.99 -12.22
C ASP A 87 18.46 -1.83 -10.70
N ASN A 88 17.71 -0.92 -10.03
CA ASN A 88 17.91 -0.59 -8.63
C ASN A 88 17.02 -1.39 -7.67
N ASP A 89 15.74 -1.59 -8.00
CA ASP A 89 14.80 -2.24 -7.08
C ASP A 89 14.81 -3.76 -7.23
N TYR A 90 15.17 -4.28 -8.40
CA TYR A 90 15.09 -5.72 -8.70
C TYR A 90 16.46 -6.36 -8.97
N LYS A 91 17.17 -5.97 -10.02
CA LYS A 91 18.44 -6.61 -10.39
C LYS A 91 19.50 -6.47 -9.32
N ALA A 92 19.56 -5.32 -8.65
CA ALA A 92 20.47 -5.11 -7.52
C ALA A 92 20.22 -6.08 -6.34
N ARG A 93 19.03 -6.70 -6.30
CA ARG A 93 18.61 -7.71 -5.31
C ARG A 93 18.61 -9.14 -5.88
N GLY A 94 19.09 -9.32 -7.10
CA GLY A 94 19.11 -10.64 -7.78
C GLY A 94 17.75 -11.07 -8.37
N CYS A 95 16.79 -10.15 -8.46
CA CYS A 95 15.49 -10.42 -9.08
C CYS A 95 15.56 -10.11 -10.58
N ASP A 96 15.23 -11.07 -11.43
CA ASP A 96 15.19 -10.91 -12.89
C ASP A 96 13.85 -10.32 -13.33
N ILE A 97 13.70 -9.02 -13.12
CA ILE A 97 12.56 -8.21 -13.62
C ILE A 97 13.08 -7.22 -14.64
N SER A 98 12.60 -7.34 -15.86
CA SER A 98 12.98 -6.46 -16.96
C SER A 98 12.13 -5.18 -17.01
N ALA A 99 12.64 -4.12 -17.64
CA ALA A 99 11.96 -2.82 -17.73
C ALA A 99 10.59 -2.90 -18.43
N ASP A 100 10.37 -3.89 -19.28
CA ASP A 100 9.12 -4.11 -20.00
C ASP A 100 8.08 -4.95 -19.22
N GLU A 101 8.42 -5.40 -18.00
CA GLU A 101 7.48 -5.96 -17.03
C GLU A 101 6.98 -4.92 -16.02
N ILE A 102 7.47 -3.66 -16.13
CA ILE A 102 7.18 -2.55 -15.23
C ILE A 102 6.24 -1.56 -15.92
N PHE A 103 5.13 -1.25 -15.27
CA PHE A 103 4.08 -0.34 -15.74
C PHE A 103 3.97 0.85 -14.77
N VAL A 104 4.41 2.01 -15.23
CA VAL A 104 4.38 3.25 -14.42
C VAL A 104 2.96 3.79 -14.33
N SER A 105 2.56 4.21 -13.13
CA SER A 105 1.21 4.68 -12.81
C SER A 105 1.23 5.94 -11.94
N ASP A 106 0.06 6.40 -11.53
CA ASP A 106 -0.16 7.49 -10.60
C ASP A 106 -0.17 7.07 -9.12
N GLY A 107 0.12 5.80 -8.83
CA GLY A 107 0.28 5.28 -7.48
C GLY A 107 -0.38 3.94 -7.22
N ALA A 108 0.13 3.22 -6.21
CA ALA A 108 -0.32 1.88 -5.86
C ALA A 108 -1.81 1.79 -5.49
N LYS A 109 -2.42 2.88 -5.00
CA LYS A 109 -3.84 2.90 -4.64
C LYS A 109 -4.73 2.72 -5.87
N SER A 110 -4.49 3.46 -6.94
CA SER A 110 -5.19 3.31 -8.21
C SER A 110 -4.87 1.96 -8.86
N ASP A 111 -3.61 1.53 -8.80
CA ASP A 111 -3.21 0.22 -9.34
C ASP A 111 -3.93 -0.93 -8.63
N SER A 112 -4.05 -0.89 -7.30
CA SER A 112 -4.74 -1.94 -6.53
C SER A 112 -6.22 -2.08 -6.89
N ALA A 113 -6.87 -0.99 -7.26
CA ALA A 113 -8.25 -0.99 -7.74
C ALA A 113 -8.34 -1.40 -9.22
N ASN A 114 -7.41 -0.95 -10.04
CA ASN A 114 -7.41 -1.16 -11.48
C ASN A 114 -7.04 -2.59 -11.88
N ILE A 115 -6.11 -3.22 -11.15
CA ILE A 115 -5.64 -4.59 -11.46
C ILE A 115 -6.76 -5.63 -11.38
N GLN A 116 -7.78 -5.36 -10.59
CA GLN A 116 -8.94 -6.22 -10.43
C GLN A 116 -9.72 -6.44 -11.72
N GLU A 117 -9.62 -5.52 -12.70
CA GLU A 117 -10.29 -5.63 -13.99
C GLU A 117 -9.78 -6.80 -14.83
N LEU A 118 -8.61 -7.36 -14.48
CA LEU A 118 -8.06 -8.56 -15.14
C LEU A 118 -8.78 -9.85 -14.71
N PHE A 119 -9.54 -9.81 -13.61
CA PHE A 119 -10.14 -10.98 -12.99
C PHE A 119 -11.66 -10.98 -13.13
N SER A 120 -12.24 -12.18 -13.14
CA SER A 120 -13.69 -12.37 -13.22
C SER A 120 -14.41 -11.69 -12.06
N ALA A 121 -15.63 -11.23 -12.29
CA ALA A 121 -16.52 -10.74 -11.24
C ALA A 121 -16.87 -11.81 -10.20
N ASN A 122 -16.71 -13.10 -10.54
CA ASN A 122 -16.94 -14.22 -9.64
C ASN A 122 -15.67 -14.65 -8.87
N SER A 123 -14.53 -14.03 -9.14
CA SER A 123 -13.27 -14.35 -8.46
C SER A 123 -13.39 -14.07 -6.98
N ARG A 124 -12.90 -15.01 -6.18
CA ARG A 124 -12.90 -14.94 -4.73
C ARG A 124 -11.59 -14.34 -4.24
N ILE A 125 -11.67 -13.42 -3.29
CA ILE A 125 -10.50 -12.76 -2.72
C ILE A 125 -10.20 -13.24 -1.30
N ALA A 126 -8.92 -13.27 -0.95
CA ALA A 126 -8.45 -13.41 0.43
C ALA A 126 -7.68 -12.15 0.84
N VAL A 127 -7.93 -11.68 2.05
CA VAL A 127 -7.28 -10.52 2.66
C VAL A 127 -6.86 -10.85 4.09
N THR A 128 -5.82 -10.20 4.59
CA THR A 128 -5.52 -10.28 6.03
C THR A 128 -6.58 -9.54 6.85
N ASP A 129 -6.71 -9.86 8.12
CA ASP A 129 -7.48 -9.05 9.08
C ASP A 129 -6.55 -8.76 10.27
N PRO A 130 -6.16 -7.50 10.50
CA PRO A 130 -6.59 -6.28 9.84
C PRO A 130 -6.01 -6.12 8.42
N VAL A 131 -6.69 -5.29 7.61
CA VAL A 131 -6.36 -5.07 6.19
C VAL A 131 -6.50 -3.60 5.80
N TYR A 132 -5.71 -3.15 4.84
CA TYR A 132 -5.94 -1.84 4.20
C TYR A 132 -7.32 -1.82 3.50
N PRO A 133 -8.27 -0.95 3.91
CA PRO A 133 -9.67 -1.05 3.49
C PRO A 133 -9.90 -1.00 1.98
N VAL A 134 -9.00 -0.35 1.25
CA VAL A 134 -9.12 -0.18 -0.21
C VAL A 134 -9.23 -1.50 -0.96
N TYR A 135 -8.59 -2.58 -0.49
CA TYR A 135 -8.67 -3.88 -1.18
C TYR A 135 -10.09 -4.46 -1.08
N VAL A 136 -10.73 -4.35 0.08
CA VAL A 136 -12.12 -4.81 0.26
C VAL A 136 -13.08 -3.87 -0.46
N ASP A 137 -13.01 -2.56 -0.21
CA ASP A 137 -13.94 -1.57 -0.77
C ASP A 137 -13.96 -1.56 -2.30
N SER A 138 -12.78 -1.63 -2.93
CA SER A 138 -12.70 -1.68 -4.39
C SER A 138 -13.28 -2.98 -4.97
N ASN A 139 -13.15 -4.11 -4.28
CA ASN A 139 -13.81 -5.35 -4.67
C ASN A 139 -15.32 -5.34 -4.40
N VAL A 140 -15.81 -4.59 -3.38
CA VAL A 140 -17.25 -4.31 -3.21
C VAL A 140 -17.79 -3.54 -4.41
N MET A 141 -17.13 -2.45 -4.80
CA MET A 141 -17.50 -1.65 -5.98
C MET A 141 -17.55 -2.49 -7.26
N ALA A 142 -16.65 -3.48 -7.37
CA ALA A 142 -16.59 -4.42 -8.49
C ALA A 142 -17.61 -5.57 -8.40
N GLY A 143 -18.34 -5.70 -7.29
CA GLY A 143 -19.40 -6.71 -7.11
C GLY A 143 -18.91 -8.11 -6.73
N ARG A 144 -17.64 -8.27 -6.28
CA ARG A 144 -17.05 -9.59 -5.97
C ARG A 144 -17.34 -10.10 -4.58
N THR A 145 -17.73 -9.25 -3.66
CA THR A 145 -17.73 -9.54 -2.22
C THR A 145 -18.96 -10.25 -1.69
N GLY A 146 -19.99 -10.43 -2.51
CA GLY A 146 -21.25 -11.05 -2.10
C GLY A 146 -22.10 -10.13 -1.22
N THR A 147 -22.66 -10.67 -0.12
CA THR A 147 -23.51 -9.94 0.83
C THR A 147 -22.74 -9.57 2.08
N TYR A 148 -23.08 -8.43 2.67
CA TYR A 148 -22.49 -7.97 3.93
C TYR A 148 -23.24 -8.54 5.14
N ASP A 149 -22.52 -9.15 6.05
CA ASP A 149 -23.02 -9.57 7.36
C ASP A 149 -22.69 -8.48 8.40
N ALA A 150 -23.71 -7.71 8.79
CA ALA A 150 -23.54 -6.60 9.72
C ALA A 150 -23.19 -7.03 11.15
N GLN A 151 -23.48 -8.28 11.55
CA GLN A 151 -23.13 -8.78 12.89
C GLN A 151 -21.65 -9.18 12.95
N LYS A 152 -21.14 -9.74 11.86
CA LYS A 152 -19.74 -10.15 11.73
C LYS A 152 -18.87 -9.06 11.08
N GLU A 153 -19.48 -8.00 10.55
CA GLU A 153 -18.81 -6.96 9.75
C GLU A 153 -17.93 -7.55 8.64
N THR A 154 -18.40 -8.60 7.99
CA THR A 154 -17.67 -9.33 6.96
C THR A 154 -18.51 -9.50 5.70
N TRP A 155 -17.84 -9.71 4.58
CA TRP A 155 -18.44 -10.01 3.28
C TRP A 155 -18.43 -11.51 3.02
N SER A 156 -19.53 -12.07 2.56
CA SER A 156 -19.72 -13.53 2.43
C SER A 156 -18.80 -14.20 1.42
N ASN A 157 -18.28 -13.45 0.44
CA ASN A 157 -17.36 -13.97 -0.60
C ASN A 157 -15.91 -13.49 -0.41
N VAL A 158 -15.56 -13.02 0.79
CA VAL A 158 -14.19 -12.62 1.14
C VAL A 158 -13.66 -13.58 2.21
N ILE A 159 -12.48 -14.10 1.98
CA ILE A 159 -11.75 -14.92 2.95
C ILE A 159 -10.89 -13.98 3.79
N TYR A 160 -11.19 -13.91 5.09
CA TYR A 160 -10.39 -13.14 6.05
C TYR A 160 -9.37 -14.05 6.72
N MET A 161 -8.10 -13.63 6.69
CA MET A 161 -6.97 -14.37 7.25
C MET A 161 -6.48 -13.62 8.49
N PRO A 162 -6.79 -14.07 9.72
CA PRO A 162 -6.37 -13.39 10.93
C PRO A 162 -4.85 -13.21 10.99
N SER A 163 -4.43 -11.95 11.23
CA SER A 163 -3.03 -11.56 11.42
C SER A 163 -2.93 -10.82 12.76
N THR A 164 -2.65 -11.57 13.82
CA THR A 164 -2.76 -11.13 15.22
C THR A 164 -1.47 -11.32 15.97
N ALA A 165 -1.40 -10.77 17.18
CA ALA A 165 -0.29 -11.02 18.09
C ALA A 165 -0.15 -12.51 18.45
N ASP A 166 -1.27 -13.24 18.57
CA ASP A 166 -1.28 -14.65 18.97
C ASP A 166 -0.62 -15.56 17.93
N ASN A 167 -0.68 -15.20 16.65
CA ASN A 167 0.02 -15.91 15.57
C ASN A 167 1.29 -15.18 15.09
N GLY A 168 1.79 -14.20 15.86
CA GLY A 168 2.97 -13.42 15.52
C GLY A 168 2.80 -12.58 14.26
N PHE A 169 1.58 -12.22 13.91
CA PHE A 169 1.20 -11.54 12.66
C PHE A 169 1.54 -12.32 11.37
N VAL A 170 1.65 -13.64 11.49
CA VAL A 170 1.83 -14.56 10.35
C VAL A 170 0.48 -15.22 10.07
N PRO A 171 -0.27 -14.76 9.06
CA PRO A 171 -1.58 -15.33 8.78
C PRO A 171 -1.45 -16.77 8.29
N GLU A 172 -2.41 -17.62 8.70
CA GLU A 172 -2.49 -19.00 8.22
C GLU A 172 -2.98 -19.05 6.77
N LEU A 173 -2.53 -20.06 6.05
CA LEU A 173 -3.03 -20.33 4.70
C LEU A 173 -4.53 -20.58 4.72
N PRO A 174 -5.30 -20.01 3.79
CA PRO A 174 -6.75 -20.17 3.77
C PRO A 174 -7.15 -21.63 3.48
N LYS A 175 -8.20 -22.11 4.16
CA LYS A 175 -8.73 -23.46 3.93
C LYS A 175 -9.44 -23.62 2.59
N GLU A 176 -10.07 -22.53 2.14
CA GLU A 176 -10.72 -22.45 0.85
C GLU A 176 -9.78 -21.71 -0.12
N VAL A 177 -9.64 -22.21 -1.34
CA VAL A 177 -8.73 -21.63 -2.31
C VAL A 177 -9.31 -20.31 -2.88
N PRO A 178 -8.66 -19.17 -2.67
CA PRO A 178 -9.02 -17.91 -3.32
C PRO A 178 -8.43 -17.84 -4.75
N ASP A 179 -9.03 -17.03 -5.59
CA ASP A 179 -8.44 -16.66 -6.90
C ASP A 179 -7.36 -15.58 -6.70
N MET A 180 -7.61 -14.61 -5.83
CA MET A 180 -6.70 -13.51 -5.54
C MET A 180 -6.39 -13.44 -4.04
N ILE A 181 -5.11 -13.25 -3.71
CA ILE A 181 -4.61 -13.09 -2.33
C ILE A 181 -3.95 -11.72 -2.23
N TYR A 182 -4.48 -10.85 -1.38
CA TYR A 182 -3.86 -9.55 -1.11
C TYR A 182 -2.91 -9.68 0.09
N LEU A 183 -1.64 -9.36 -0.12
CA LEU A 183 -0.62 -9.27 0.92
C LEU A 183 0.03 -7.89 0.86
N CYS A 184 -0.11 -7.10 1.92
CA CYS A 184 0.57 -5.82 2.09
C CYS A 184 1.73 -6.00 3.08
N LEU A 185 2.98 -5.91 2.60
CA LEU A 185 4.16 -6.15 3.41
C LEU A 185 5.28 -5.17 3.06
N PRO A 186 5.76 -4.40 4.03
CA PRO A 186 5.27 -4.26 5.41
C PRO A 186 3.80 -3.84 5.48
N ASN A 187 3.08 -4.35 6.49
CA ASN A 187 1.63 -4.26 6.55
C ASN A 187 1.14 -2.86 6.96
N ASN A 188 0.14 -2.37 6.26
CA ASN A 188 -0.73 -1.29 6.69
C ASN A 188 -2.05 -1.94 7.17
N PRO A 189 -2.41 -1.86 8.51
CA PRO A 189 -1.97 -0.88 9.49
C PRO A 189 -0.92 -1.33 10.52
N THR A 190 -0.58 -2.61 10.63
CA THR A 190 0.13 -3.16 11.79
C THR A 190 1.63 -2.86 11.83
N GLY A 191 2.22 -2.45 10.69
CA GLY A 191 3.67 -2.27 10.57
C GLY A 191 4.49 -3.56 10.66
N THR A 192 3.82 -4.72 10.62
CA THR A 192 4.45 -6.05 10.66
C THR A 192 4.79 -6.56 9.27
N THR A 193 5.61 -7.59 9.19
CA THR A 193 6.04 -8.18 7.92
C THR A 193 6.29 -9.68 8.06
N LEU A 194 6.58 -10.34 6.94
CA LEU A 194 6.96 -11.74 6.88
C LEU A 194 8.45 -11.86 6.55
N LYS A 195 9.09 -12.86 7.12
CA LYS A 195 10.44 -13.29 6.69
C LYS A 195 10.35 -14.00 5.33
N LYS A 196 11.48 -14.12 4.66
CA LYS A 196 11.53 -14.72 3.32
C LYS A 196 10.95 -16.13 3.29
N GLU A 197 11.27 -16.97 4.27
CA GLU A 197 10.76 -18.34 4.35
C GLU A 197 9.23 -18.37 4.53
N GLN A 198 8.70 -17.43 5.31
CA GLN A 198 7.25 -17.31 5.52
C GLN A 198 6.53 -16.83 4.25
N LEU A 199 7.12 -15.87 3.52
CA LEU A 199 6.58 -15.40 2.25
C LEU A 199 6.68 -16.48 1.16
N GLN A 200 7.74 -17.31 1.16
CA GLN A 200 7.88 -18.45 0.23
C GLN A 200 6.72 -19.43 0.35
N VAL A 201 6.21 -19.67 1.56
CA VAL A 201 5.03 -20.53 1.77
C VAL A 201 3.81 -20.03 1.00
N TRP A 202 3.61 -18.71 0.91
CA TRP A 202 2.53 -18.10 0.14
C TRP A 202 2.72 -18.23 -1.36
N VAL A 203 3.94 -18.08 -1.85
CA VAL A 203 4.29 -18.28 -3.26
C VAL A 203 4.06 -19.73 -3.67
N ASP A 204 4.50 -20.70 -2.84
CA ASP A 204 4.29 -22.12 -3.08
C ASP A 204 2.80 -22.50 -3.06
N TYR A 205 2.05 -21.92 -2.10
CA TYR A 205 0.60 -22.10 -2.02
C TYR A 205 -0.10 -21.58 -3.29
N ALA A 206 0.23 -20.37 -3.71
CA ALA A 206 -0.40 -19.74 -4.87
C ALA A 206 -0.12 -20.54 -6.16
N ASN A 207 1.13 -20.95 -6.39
CA ASN A 207 1.50 -21.77 -7.53
C ASN A 207 0.79 -23.14 -7.52
N LYS A 208 0.72 -23.78 -6.34
CA LYS A 208 0.06 -25.09 -6.19
C LYS A 208 -1.44 -25.03 -6.50
N ASN A 209 -2.10 -23.95 -6.14
CA ASN A 209 -3.55 -23.82 -6.20
C ASN A 209 -4.05 -22.99 -7.39
N GLY A 210 -3.16 -22.38 -8.17
CA GLY A 210 -3.52 -21.50 -9.28
C GLY A 210 -4.09 -20.15 -8.84
N SER A 211 -3.72 -19.68 -7.64
CA SER A 211 -4.08 -18.36 -7.13
C SER A 211 -3.08 -17.29 -7.60
N VAL A 212 -3.50 -16.02 -7.62
CA VAL A 212 -2.61 -14.89 -7.88
C VAL A 212 -2.43 -14.05 -6.61
N ILE A 213 -1.19 -13.75 -6.25
CA ILE A 213 -0.87 -12.84 -5.14
C ILE A 213 -0.79 -11.41 -5.69
N ILE A 214 -1.57 -10.50 -5.12
CA ILE A 214 -1.43 -9.06 -5.28
C ILE A 214 -0.60 -8.58 -4.09
N PHE A 215 0.68 -8.35 -4.33
CA PHE A 215 1.66 -8.00 -3.32
C PHE A 215 1.87 -6.49 -3.28
N ASP A 216 1.39 -5.83 -2.23
CA ASP A 216 1.57 -4.39 -2.04
C ASP A 216 2.81 -4.14 -1.17
N ALA A 217 3.86 -3.60 -1.80
CA ALA A 217 5.14 -3.28 -1.19
C ALA A 217 5.36 -1.77 -1.04
N ALA A 218 4.28 -0.99 -0.80
CA ALA A 218 4.37 0.47 -0.70
C ALA A 218 5.30 0.96 0.43
N TYR A 219 5.60 0.13 1.41
CA TYR A 219 6.44 0.45 2.57
C TYR A 219 7.80 -0.24 2.56
N GLU A 220 8.22 -0.87 1.46
CA GLU A 220 9.46 -1.65 1.36
C GLU A 220 10.72 -0.87 1.73
N ALA A 221 10.74 0.45 1.45
CA ALA A 221 11.91 1.29 1.73
C ALA A 221 12.23 1.43 3.23
N TYR A 222 11.28 1.09 4.10
CA TYR A 222 11.46 1.12 5.56
C TYR A 222 11.99 -0.19 6.14
N ILE A 223 12.10 -1.26 5.34
CA ILE A 223 12.62 -2.55 5.78
C ILE A 223 14.06 -2.41 6.21
N SER A 224 14.36 -2.86 7.43
CA SER A 224 15.69 -2.79 8.05
C SER A 224 16.28 -4.14 8.39
N GLU A 225 15.47 -5.19 8.52
CA GLU A 225 15.92 -6.55 8.85
C GLU A 225 16.32 -7.31 7.58
N ALA A 226 17.50 -7.94 7.63
CA ALA A 226 18.12 -8.56 6.44
C ALA A 226 17.39 -9.82 5.93
N ASP A 227 16.58 -10.47 6.75
CA ASP A 227 15.80 -11.67 6.42
C ASP A 227 14.38 -11.36 5.92
N VAL A 228 14.05 -10.06 5.81
CA VAL A 228 12.77 -9.57 5.29
C VAL A 228 12.95 -9.16 3.82
N PRO A 229 12.23 -9.78 2.88
CA PRO A 229 12.36 -9.45 1.47
C PRO A 229 11.76 -8.08 1.14
N HIS A 230 12.41 -7.34 0.27
CA HIS A 230 11.93 -6.06 -0.26
C HIS A 230 10.98 -6.24 -1.45
N SER A 231 10.99 -7.41 -2.06
CA SER A 231 10.14 -7.78 -3.19
C SER A 231 9.72 -9.24 -3.07
N ILE A 232 8.48 -9.54 -3.49
CA ILE A 232 8.03 -10.93 -3.58
C ILE A 232 8.88 -11.75 -4.56
N TYR A 233 9.50 -11.08 -5.54
CA TYR A 233 10.35 -11.75 -6.55
C TYR A 233 11.70 -12.23 -6.01
N GLU A 234 12.02 -11.95 -4.75
CA GLU A 234 13.09 -12.60 -4.03
C GLU A 234 12.74 -14.06 -3.62
N CYS A 235 11.44 -14.42 -3.71
CA CYS A 235 10.95 -15.77 -3.49
C CYS A 235 10.93 -16.57 -4.81
N ASN A 236 11.34 -17.85 -4.73
CA ASN A 236 11.38 -18.74 -5.88
C ASN A 236 9.97 -18.99 -6.44
N GLY A 237 9.78 -18.86 -7.76
CA GLY A 237 8.50 -19.09 -8.42
C GLY A 237 7.49 -17.95 -8.31
N ALA A 238 7.85 -16.79 -7.74
CA ALA A 238 6.92 -15.67 -7.60
C ALA A 238 6.49 -15.07 -8.96
N LYS A 239 7.34 -15.11 -9.98
CA LYS A 239 7.04 -14.60 -11.32
C LYS A 239 5.86 -15.31 -12.00
N THR A 240 5.51 -16.51 -11.56
CA THR A 240 4.40 -17.29 -12.13
C THR A 240 3.08 -17.14 -11.37
N CYS A 241 3.08 -16.45 -10.21
CA CYS A 241 1.88 -16.32 -9.39
C CYS A 241 1.69 -14.96 -8.71
N ALA A 242 2.56 -13.96 -8.94
CA ALA A 242 2.47 -12.69 -8.23
C ALA A 242 2.51 -11.46 -9.15
N ILE A 243 1.71 -10.46 -8.78
CA ILE A 243 1.76 -9.08 -9.27
C ILE A 243 2.21 -8.20 -8.09
N GLU A 244 3.22 -7.35 -8.30
CA GLU A 244 3.72 -6.45 -7.27
C GLU A 244 3.31 -5.02 -7.53
N LEU A 245 2.77 -4.35 -6.50
CA LEU A 245 2.40 -2.94 -6.51
C LEU A 245 3.45 -2.15 -5.72
N ARG A 246 3.94 -1.06 -6.30
CA ARG A 246 4.96 -0.20 -5.72
C ARG A 246 4.53 1.27 -5.72
N SER A 247 5.06 2.04 -4.79
CA SER A 247 4.69 3.45 -4.64
C SER A 247 5.89 4.32 -4.30
N PHE A 248 5.99 5.48 -4.95
CA PHE A 248 6.91 6.54 -4.55
C PHE A 248 6.34 7.42 -3.43
N SER A 249 5.08 7.19 -3.03
CA SER A 249 4.43 8.01 -2.00
C SER A 249 5.17 8.01 -0.68
N LYS A 250 5.69 6.83 -0.25
CA LYS A 250 6.25 6.65 1.09
C LYS A 250 7.77 6.72 1.11
N ASN A 251 8.44 6.20 0.09
CA ASN A 251 9.89 6.21 -0.02
C ASN A 251 10.47 7.56 -0.49
N ALA A 252 9.70 8.34 -1.27
CA ALA A 252 10.19 9.58 -1.90
C ALA A 252 9.31 10.82 -1.61
N GLY A 253 8.29 10.69 -0.77
CA GLY A 253 7.42 11.81 -0.43
C GLY A 253 6.38 12.18 -1.49
N PHE A 254 6.09 11.31 -2.45
CA PHE A 254 5.23 11.61 -3.60
C PHE A 254 3.73 11.48 -3.31
N THR A 255 3.29 11.65 -2.07
CA THR A 255 1.87 11.59 -1.72
C THR A 255 1.04 12.63 -2.48
N GLY A 256 1.58 13.82 -2.74
CA GLY A 256 0.96 14.88 -3.54
C GLY A 256 1.41 14.92 -5.01
N VAL A 257 2.56 14.33 -5.33
CA VAL A 257 3.13 14.31 -6.70
C VAL A 257 2.51 13.22 -7.56
N ARG A 258 2.16 12.06 -6.95
CA ARG A 258 1.49 10.90 -7.54
C ARG A 258 2.36 10.13 -8.54
N LEU A 259 3.06 9.11 -8.04
CA LEU A 259 3.81 8.16 -8.85
C LEU A 259 3.83 6.79 -8.16
N GLY A 260 3.69 5.76 -8.96
CA GLY A 260 3.83 4.36 -8.57
C GLY A 260 4.12 3.50 -9.78
N PHE A 261 4.17 2.21 -9.57
CA PHE A 261 4.27 1.24 -10.66
C PHE A 261 3.77 -0.13 -10.24
N THR A 262 3.36 -0.89 -11.25
CA THR A 262 2.99 -2.30 -11.13
C THR A 262 3.98 -3.15 -11.86
N VAL A 263 4.39 -4.27 -11.29
CA VAL A 263 5.18 -5.31 -11.97
C VAL A 263 4.27 -6.48 -12.29
N VAL A 264 4.16 -6.79 -13.58
CA VAL A 264 3.42 -7.95 -14.07
C VAL A 264 4.38 -8.80 -14.92
N PRO A 265 4.90 -9.90 -14.36
CA PRO A 265 5.85 -10.74 -15.09
C PRO A 265 5.25 -11.37 -16.35
N LYS A 266 6.10 -11.57 -17.36
CA LYS A 266 5.71 -12.23 -18.61
C LYS A 266 5.37 -13.71 -18.42
N GLU A 267 5.92 -14.33 -17.37
CA GLU A 267 5.65 -15.71 -16.98
C GLU A 267 4.29 -15.89 -16.32
N LEU A 268 3.66 -14.81 -15.84
CA LEU A 268 2.35 -14.88 -15.18
C LEU A 268 1.24 -15.11 -16.19
N LYS A 269 0.66 -16.30 -16.17
CA LYS A 269 -0.37 -16.75 -17.13
C LYS A 269 -1.50 -17.48 -16.43
N CYS A 270 -2.70 -17.41 -17.02
CA CYS A 270 -3.83 -18.28 -16.73
C CYS A 270 -4.07 -19.18 -17.95
N GLY A 271 -3.64 -20.44 -17.89
CA GLY A 271 -3.52 -21.28 -19.09
C GLY A 271 -2.57 -20.61 -20.12
N ASP A 272 -3.05 -20.41 -21.33
CA ASP A 272 -2.28 -19.74 -22.39
C ASP A 272 -2.42 -18.21 -22.38
N VAL A 273 -3.26 -17.65 -21.50
CA VAL A 273 -3.55 -16.20 -21.44
C VAL A 273 -2.52 -15.48 -20.57
N SER A 274 -1.79 -14.54 -21.15
CA SER A 274 -0.81 -13.72 -20.45
C SER A 274 -1.48 -12.57 -19.68
N LEU A 275 -1.31 -12.54 -18.35
CA LEU A 275 -1.77 -11.40 -17.53
C LEU A 275 -0.99 -10.11 -17.85
N HIS A 276 0.30 -10.25 -18.19
CA HIS A 276 1.11 -9.13 -18.68
C HIS A 276 0.47 -8.47 -19.92
N ALA A 277 0.08 -9.26 -20.92
CA ALA A 277 -0.55 -8.73 -22.12
C ALA A 277 -1.92 -8.10 -21.84
N MET A 278 -2.71 -8.70 -20.93
CA MET A 278 -3.99 -8.13 -20.49
C MET A 278 -3.79 -6.79 -19.77
N TRP A 279 -2.81 -6.69 -18.88
CA TRP A 279 -2.52 -5.45 -18.17
C TRP A 279 -2.00 -4.37 -19.12
N ALA A 280 -1.10 -4.71 -20.04
CA ALA A 280 -0.63 -3.80 -21.08
C ALA A 280 -1.80 -3.25 -21.92
N ARG A 281 -2.74 -4.13 -22.33
CA ARG A 281 -3.94 -3.72 -23.08
C ARG A 281 -4.84 -2.80 -22.27
N ARG A 282 -5.08 -3.12 -20.99
CA ARG A 282 -5.85 -2.27 -20.07
C ARG A 282 -5.18 -0.91 -19.90
N HIS A 283 -3.87 -0.90 -19.67
CA HIS A 283 -3.08 0.33 -19.46
C HIS A 283 -3.16 1.26 -20.68
N GLY A 284 -2.86 0.75 -21.86
CA GLY A 284 -2.96 1.52 -23.11
C GLY A 284 -4.39 1.93 -23.52
N THR A 285 -5.43 1.32 -22.91
CA THR A 285 -6.82 1.69 -23.20
C THR A 285 -7.39 2.73 -22.24
N LYS A 286 -7.00 2.69 -20.96
CA LYS A 286 -7.65 3.44 -19.89
C LYS A 286 -6.71 4.44 -19.18
N PHE A 287 -5.44 4.49 -19.55
CA PHE A 287 -4.46 5.33 -18.89
C PHE A 287 -3.43 5.86 -19.89
N ASN A 288 -3.27 7.18 -19.97
CA ASN A 288 -2.35 7.85 -20.89
C ASN A 288 -0.94 8.09 -20.30
N GLY A 289 -0.62 7.40 -19.21
CA GLY A 289 0.67 7.51 -18.54
C GLY A 289 0.75 8.62 -17.47
N ALA A 290 1.70 8.47 -16.55
CA ALA A 290 2.03 9.51 -15.59
C ALA A 290 2.74 10.68 -16.28
N PRO A 291 2.64 11.91 -15.77
CA PRO A 291 3.26 13.09 -16.38
C PRO A 291 4.78 12.94 -16.53
N TYR A 292 5.33 13.45 -17.64
CA TYR A 292 6.78 13.46 -17.91
C TYR A 292 7.59 14.00 -16.73
N ILE A 293 7.21 15.19 -16.23
CA ILE A 293 7.90 15.87 -15.12
C ILE A 293 7.97 15.02 -13.86
N VAL A 294 6.90 14.28 -13.60
CA VAL A 294 6.79 13.39 -12.42
C VAL A 294 7.67 12.14 -12.61
N GLN A 295 7.74 11.60 -13.83
CA GLN A 295 8.62 10.46 -14.12
C GLN A 295 10.11 10.83 -14.06
N ARG A 296 10.51 12.06 -14.45
CA ARG A 296 11.86 12.59 -14.22
C ARG A 296 12.19 12.73 -12.74
N ALA A 297 11.24 13.22 -11.95
CA ALA A 297 11.38 13.23 -10.49
C ALA A 297 11.55 11.81 -9.92
N GLY A 298 10.82 10.85 -10.45
CA GLY A 298 10.95 9.43 -10.08
C GLY A 298 12.32 8.83 -10.43
N GLU A 299 12.90 9.20 -11.59
CA GLU A 299 14.26 8.81 -11.96
C GLU A 299 15.30 9.35 -10.97
N ALA A 300 15.14 10.60 -10.52
CA ALA A 300 16.05 11.24 -9.58
C ALA A 300 16.12 10.53 -8.20
N VAL A 301 15.10 9.77 -7.83
CA VAL A 301 15.09 8.90 -6.63
C VAL A 301 16.28 7.93 -6.66
N TYR A 302 16.64 7.43 -7.82
CA TYR A 302 17.70 6.44 -8.02
C TYR A 302 19.10 7.05 -8.24
N SER A 303 19.22 8.38 -8.33
CA SER A 303 20.52 9.05 -8.36
C SER A 303 21.26 8.89 -7.03
N GLU A 304 22.58 9.05 -7.02
CA GLU A 304 23.37 8.98 -5.78
C GLU A 304 22.89 9.99 -4.73
N ALA A 305 22.65 11.25 -5.15
CA ALA A 305 22.11 12.28 -4.27
C ALA A 305 20.70 11.95 -3.77
N GLY A 306 19.81 11.49 -4.66
CA GLY A 306 18.46 11.09 -4.32
C GLY A 306 18.44 9.99 -3.29
N LYS A 307 19.18 8.89 -3.51
CA LYS A 307 19.31 7.78 -2.56
C LYS A 307 19.81 8.22 -1.18
N ALA A 308 20.83 9.07 -1.12
CA ALA A 308 21.38 9.57 0.14
C ALA A 308 20.35 10.40 0.91
N GLN A 309 19.71 11.36 0.24
CA GLN A 309 18.71 12.25 0.85
C GLN A 309 17.46 11.49 1.31
N LEU A 310 16.99 10.52 0.54
CA LEU A 310 15.83 9.71 0.90
C LEU A 310 16.13 8.73 2.03
N LYS A 311 17.35 8.23 2.13
CA LYS A 311 17.78 7.43 3.29
C LYS A 311 17.66 8.23 4.59
N ASP A 312 18.01 9.52 4.58
CA ASP A 312 17.86 10.39 5.75
C ASP A 312 16.39 10.63 6.10
N GLN A 313 15.52 10.79 5.09
CA GLN A 313 14.07 10.92 5.31
C GLN A 313 13.45 9.64 5.88
N VAL A 314 13.82 8.47 5.36
CA VAL A 314 13.38 7.18 5.92
C VAL A 314 13.85 7.04 7.38
N ALA A 315 15.11 7.40 7.67
CA ALA A 315 15.65 7.38 9.03
C ALA A 315 14.88 8.32 9.97
N TYR A 316 14.45 9.49 9.50
CA TYR A 316 13.62 10.41 10.27
C TYR A 316 12.31 9.75 10.72
N TYR A 317 11.55 9.13 9.81
CA TYR A 317 10.30 8.45 10.16
C TYR A 317 10.52 7.24 11.08
N MET A 318 11.56 6.46 10.84
CA MET A 318 11.86 5.31 11.69
C MET A 318 12.35 5.71 13.08
N ASN A 319 13.04 6.84 13.24
CA ASN A 319 13.38 7.41 14.54
C ASN A 319 12.14 7.87 15.30
N ASN A 320 11.17 8.49 14.60
CA ASN A 320 9.89 8.85 15.23
C ASN A 320 9.13 7.60 15.69
N ALA A 321 9.05 6.56 14.86
CA ALA A 321 8.44 5.30 15.23
C ALA A 321 9.13 4.67 16.46
N LYS A 322 10.45 4.66 16.49
CA LYS A 322 11.23 4.16 17.64
C LYS A 322 10.92 4.96 18.92
N THR A 323 10.87 6.29 18.84
CA THR A 323 10.56 7.16 19.97
C THR A 323 9.17 6.87 20.53
N ILE A 324 8.16 6.82 19.66
CA ILE A 324 6.77 6.53 20.04
C ILE A 324 6.66 5.13 20.65
N LYS A 325 7.21 4.11 19.97
CA LYS A 325 7.17 2.72 20.43
C LYS A 325 7.82 2.57 21.82
N THR A 326 8.99 3.16 22.01
CA THR A 326 9.71 3.09 23.30
C THR A 326 8.92 3.78 24.40
N GLY A 327 8.46 5.01 24.19
CA GLY A 327 7.67 5.76 25.19
C GLY A 327 6.37 5.07 25.57
N LEU A 328 5.65 4.51 24.60
CA LEU A 328 4.42 3.76 24.88
C LEU A 328 4.70 2.47 25.66
N ALA A 329 5.76 1.74 25.31
CA ALA A 329 6.15 0.52 26.03
C ALA A 329 6.58 0.84 27.49
N GLU A 330 7.34 1.90 27.71
CA GLU A 330 7.72 2.39 29.06
C GLU A 330 6.50 2.83 29.89
N ALA A 331 5.46 3.36 29.22
CA ALA A 331 4.18 3.70 29.84
C ALA A 331 3.28 2.46 30.11
N GLY A 332 3.72 1.25 29.75
CA GLY A 332 3.01 0.00 30.01
C GLY A 332 2.04 -0.43 28.92
N PHE A 333 2.02 0.24 27.75
CA PHE A 333 1.18 -0.18 26.63
C PHE A 333 1.79 -1.36 25.88
N THR A 334 0.91 -2.23 25.37
CA THR A 334 1.31 -3.26 24.43
C THR A 334 1.30 -2.71 23.01
N VAL A 335 2.47 -2.71 22.36
CA VAL A 335 2.67 -2.12 21.02
C VAL A 335 3.40 -3.08 20.08
N TYR A 336 3.01 -3.06 18.82
CA TYR A 336 3.58 -3.85 17.73
C TYR A 336 4.02 -2.94 16.58
N GLY A 337 4.70 -3.47 15.58
CA GLY A 337 5.21 -2.68 14.46
C GLY A 337 6.40 -1.81 14.80
N GLY A 338 6.64 -0.75 14.02
CA GLY A 338 7.71 0.24 14.24
C GLY A 338 9.13 -0.28 14.06
N VAL A 339 9.32 -1.35 13.25
CA VAL A 339 10.64 -1.94 12.93
C VAL A 339 10.94 -1.89 11.44
N ASN A 340 10.05 -2.41 10.62
CA ASN A 340 10.16 -2.42 9.15
C ASN A 340 9.16 -1.49 8.46
N ALA A 341 8.44 -0.69 9.24
CA ALA A 341 7.55 0.37 8.81
C ALA A 341 7.32 1.35 9.95
N PRO A 342 6.95 2.61 9.68
CA PRO A 342 6.75 3.62 10.73
C PRO A 342 5.44 3.42 11.51
N TYR A 343 4.62 2.45 11.18
CA TYR A 343 3.36 2.18 11.87
C TYR A 343 3.58 1.53 13.24
N ILE A 344 2.87 2.05 14.22
CA ILE A 344 2.73 1.49 15.57
C ILE A 344 1.30 0.98 15.70
N TRP A 345 1.13 -0.29 16.04
CA TRP A 345 -0.15 -0.92 16.33
C TRP A 345 -0.29 -1.11 17.82
N LEU A 346 -1.09 -0.25 18.46
CA LEU A 346 -1.25 -0.18 19.90
C LEU A 346 -2.51 -0.92 20.34
N LYS A 347 -2.39 -1.83 21.31
CA LYS A 347 -3.55 -2.44 21.98
C LYS A 347 -4.17 -1.42 22.94
N THR A 348 -5.49 -1.19 22.81
CA THR A 348 -6.22 -0.25 23.66
C THR A 348 -6.22 -0.71 25.12
N PRO A 349 -6.10 0.21 26.09
CA PRO A 349 -6.14 -0.12 27.51
C PRO A 349 -7.58 -0.40 27.97
N ASP A 350 -7.71 -1.02 29.16
CA ASP A 350 -8.94 -1.13 29.94
C ASP A 350 -10.17 -1.65 29.18
N GLN A 351 -9.95 -2.50 28.17
CA GLN A 351 -11.01 -3.04 27.30
C GLN A 351 -11.78 -1.99 26.49
N MET A 352 -11.22 -0.78 26.36
CA MET A 352 -11.78 0.24 25.47
C MET A 352 -11.83 -0.27 24.02
N THR A 353 -12.88 0.10 23.32
CA THR A 353 -12.91 -0.05 21.86
C THR A 353 -11.95 0.95 21.20
N SER A 354 -11.56 0.69 19.98
CA SER A 354 -10.65 1.58 19.23
C SER A 354 -11.20 3.00 19.07
N TRP A 355 -12.53 3.18 18.95
CA TRP A 355 -13.16 4.48 18.87
C TRP A 355 -13.22 5.21 20.23
N GLU A 356 -13.51 4.50 21.32
CA GLU A 356 -13.48 5.07 22.66
C GLU A 356 -12.07 5.56 23.02
N PHE A 357 -11.04 4.78 22.66
CA PHE A 357 -9.66 5.19 22.91
C PHE A 357 -9.21 6.33 21.97
N PHE A 358 -9.69 6.36 20.72
CA PHE A 358 -9.49 7.50 19.83
C PHE A 358 -10.05 8.80 20.43
N ASP A 359 -11.30 8.79 20.90
CA ASP A 359 -11.93 9.94 21.51
C ASP A 359 -11.19 10.35 22.79
N TYR A 360 -10.78 9.38 23.62
CA TYR A 360 -9.98 9.63 24.82
C TYR A 360 -8.65 10.33 24.51
N LEU A 361 -7.89 9.86 23.52
CA LEU A 361 -6.63 10.46 23.09
C LEU A 361 -6.81 11.89 22.58
N LEU A 362 -7.84 12.11 21.77
CA LEU A 362 -8.13 13.45 21.23
C LEU A 362 -8.49 14.44 22.33
N GLU A 363 -9.37 14.05 23.25
CA GLU A 363 -9.91 14.94 24.30
C GLU A 363 -8.92 15.20 25.43
N ASN A 364 -8.13 14.20 25.83
CA ASN A 364 -7.27 14.27 27.02
C ASN A 364 -5.79 14.51 26.69
N ALA A 365 -5.32 14.13 25.51
CA ALA A 365 -3.92 14.27 25.12
C ALA A 365 -3.71 15.13 23.85
N ASN A 366 -4.75 15.58 23.19
CA ASN A 366 -4.72 16.25 21.88
C ASN A 366 -3.98 15.43 20.82
N VAL A 367 -4.09 14.10 20.87
CA VAL A 367 -3.45 13.17 19.94
C VAL A 367 -4.51 12.50 19.10
N VAL A 368 -4.25 12.40 17.79
CA VAL A 368 -5.10 11.70 16.82
C VAL A 368 -4.38 10.43 16.37
N GLY A 369 -4.92 9.27 16.76
CA GLY A 369 -4.61 7.97 16.16
C GLY A 369 -5.57 7.61 15.04
N THR A 370 -5.59 6.34 14.63
CA THR A 370 -6.60 5.81 13.70
C THR A 370 -7.27 4.60 14.33
N PRO A 371 -8.60 4.62 14.57
CA PRO A 371 -9.29 3.48 15.16
C PRO A 371 -9.09 2.21 14.34
N GLY A 372 -8.55 1.18 14.96
CA GLY A 372 -8.19 -0.06 14.28
C GLY A 372 -9.38 -0.83 13.73
N SER A 373 -10.59 -0.63 14.27
CA SER A 373 -11.82 -1.22 13.72
C SER A 373 -12.10 -0.81 12.27
N GLY A 374 -11.54 0.30 11.80
CA GLY A 374 -11.62 0.70 10.40
C GLY A 374 -10.81 -0.17 9.44
N PHE A 375 -9.97 -1.08 9.97
CA PHE A 375 -9.14 -2.01 9.20
C PHE A 375 -9.61 -3.47 9.32
N GLY A 376 -10.68 -3.74 10.06
CA GLY A 376 -11.23 -5.07 10.26
C GLY A 376 -11.64 -5.35 11.70
N GLN A 377 -12.17 -6.56 11.96
CA GLN A 377 -12.67 -6.92 13.29
C GLN A 377 -11.58 -6.99 14.35
N ILE A 378 -10.40 -7.48 13.99
CA ILE A 378 -9.25 -7.59 14.88
C ILE A 378 -8.80 -6.21 15.37
N GLY A 379 -9.02 -5.17 14.58
CA GLY A 379 -8.71 -3.79 14.93
C GLY A 379 -9.58 -3.16 16.02
N ARG A 380 -10.68 -3.79 16.47
CA ARG A 380 -11.61 -3.20 17.46
C ARG A 380 -10.97 -2.81 18.79
N ALA A 381 -9.90 -3.47 19.17
CA ALA A 381 -9.15 -3.21 20.39
C ALA A 381 -7.73 -2.66 20.10
N HIS A 382 -7.55 -1.91 19.02
CA HIS A 382 -6.26 -1.34 18.61
C HIS A 382 -6.43 0.07 18.01
N VAL A 383 -5.36 0.86 18.11
CA VAL A 383 -5.22 2.19 17.49
C VAL A 383 -3.86 2.34 16.84
#